data_827a753f875e5610745255a65fc1b096
#
_entry.id   827a753f875e5610745255a65fc1b096
#
_cell.length_a   1.000
_cell.length_b   1.000
_cell.length_c   1.000
_cell.angle_alpha   90.00
_cell.angle_beta   90.00
_cell.angle_gamma   90.00
#
_symmetry.space_group_name_H-M   'P 1'
#
loop_
_entity.id
_entity.type
_entity.pdbx_description
1 polymer ?
#
loop_
_entity_poly.entity_id
_entity_poly.type
_entity_poly.pdbx_seq_one_letter_code
_entity_poly.pdbx_strand_id
1 'polypeptide(L)'
;MTVTAAALAALPASLLAIWALRKTPAARYVVAAPRADRWHTRSTPLLGGSGIFAGMLVAAGIAVATHVIPASRELGGILGGCGILFLAGLVDDVYRLPPLAKLAAQGGAAALVIWSGVRVQIISNNIAATALAVVWLLGMTNAFNLLDNMDGLAASLATIGCAFFAIDAFTIHPDTMIALLALAVCFGCLGFLPYNLRLRRPASVFMGDSGSQVLGFALGSLGLASSWTVAGSTVATLVLPLLVLAVPILDTSLVTIVRLLEGRPVTQGGRDHTSHRLVYEGLSDKRAVVLLSGVSAALGLTSLAYKVLDDTRITLLGVLITFAFLLQFGSYLADVNRPAASDRAPSFLASLLVHRRRLVEVVVDFLLISASFT
;
A
#
# COMPACT_ATOMS: atom_id res chain seq x y z
N MET A 1 -15.40 26.05 -3.25
CA MET A 1 -14.43 25.25 -2.45
C MET A 1 -13.58 24.45 -3.42
N THR A 2 -12.30 24.23 -3.16
CA THR A 2 -11.43 23.41 -4.03
C THR A 2 -11.45 21.94 -3.60
N VAL A 3 -11.06 21.02 -4.51
CA VAL A 3 -10.88 19.59 -4.21
C VAL A 3 -9.95 19.39 -3.01
N THR A 4 -8.82 20.12 -3.00
CA THR A 4 -7.84 20.06 -1.92
C THR A 4 -8.43 20.50 -0.57
N ALA A 5 -9.25 21.57 -0.57
CA ALA A 5 -9.89 22.05 0.67
C ALA A 5 -10.90 21.04 1.21
N ALA A 6 -11.68 20.37 0.33
CA ALA A 6 -12.58 19.31 0.74
C ALA A 6 -11.83 18.09 1.31
N ALA A 7 -10.77 17.66 0.62
CA ALA A 7 -9.95 16.53 1.03
C ALA A 7 -9.22 16.78 2.35
N LEU A 8 -8.77 18.01 2.61
CA LEU A 8 -8.07 18.38 3.86
C LEU A 8 -8.92 18.12 5.10
N ALA A 9 -10.26 18.15 4.98
CA ALA A 9 -11.16 17.81 6.08
C ALA A 9 -10.97 16.37 6.61
N ALA A 10 -10.40 15.46 5.80
CA ALA A 10 -10.11 14.10 6.23
C ALA A 10 -9.11 14.04 7.40
N LEU A 11 -8.14 14.98 7.47
CA LEU A 11 -7.13 15.01 8.51
C LEU A 11 -7.75 15.26 9.90
N PRO A 12 -8.44 16.37 10.16
CA PRO A 12 -9.07 16.59 11.47
C PRO A 12 -10.18 15.56 11.74
N ALA A 13 -10.91 15.08 10.72
CA ALA A 13 -11.93 14.05 10.91
C ALA A 13 -11.31 12.74 11.40
N SER A 14 -10.21 12.29 10.82
CA SER A 14 -9.47 11.10 11.26
C SER A 14 -8.93 11.27 12.67
N LEU A 15 -8.23 12.38 12.95
CA LEU A 15 -7.71 12.70 14.28
C LEU A 15 -8.80 12.69 15.36
N LEU A 16 -9.90 13.39 15.11
CA LEU A 16 -11.01 13.53 16.07
C LEU A 16 -11.76 12.22 16.27
N ALA A 17 -11.98 11.44 15.18
CA ALA A 17 -12.63 10.14 15.28
C ALA A 17 -11.80 9.19 16.15
N ILE A 18 -10.48 9.08 15.94
CA ILE A 18 -9.61 8.24 16.77
C ILE A 18 -9.59 8.75 18.22
N TRP A 19 -9.46 10.06 18.43
CA TRP A 19 -9.47 10.65 19.76
C TRP A 19 -10.78 10.35 20.51
N ALA A 20 -11.92 10.50 19.86
CA ALA A 20 -13.22 10.22 20.43
C ALA A 20 -13.38 8.72 20.74
N LEU A 21 -13.08 7.82 19.78
CA LEU A 21 -13.19 6.38 19.94
C LEU A 21 -12.30 5.84 21.07
N ARG A 22 -11.11 6.41 21.28
CA ARG A 22 -10.23 6.03 22.40
C ARG A 22 -10.83 6.28 23.78
N LYS A 23 -11.81 7.18 23.89
CA LYS A 23 -12.52 7.46 25.15
C LYS A 23 -13.72 6.55 25.37
N THR A 24 -14.15 5.79 24.37
CA THR A 24 -15.26 4.86 24.44
C THR A 24 -14.86 3.49 25.00
N PRO A 25 -15.80 2.66 25.45
CA PRO A 25 -15.54 1.27 25.79
C PRO A 25 -14.92 0.45 24.66
N ALA A 26 -15.19 0.79 23.38
CA ALA A 26 -14.63 0.10 22.21
C ALA A 26 -13.10 0.00 22.27
N ALA A 27 -12.41 1.02 22.80
CA ALA A 27 -10.96 1.02 22.99
C ALA A 27 -10.45 -0.09 23.93
N ARG A 28 -11.31 -0.70 24.73
CA ARG A 28 -10.96 -1.80 25.65
C ARG A 28 -11.34 -3.17 25.08
N TYR A 29 -12.30 -3.23 24.17
CA TYR A 29 -12.81 -4.49 23.60
C TYR A 29 -12.17 -4.83 22.25
N VAL A 30 -11.94 -3.83 21.39
CA VAL A 30 -11.34 -4.01 20.07
C VAL A 30 -9.84 -3.75 20.19
N VAL A 31 -9.09 -4.78 20.64
CA VAL A 31 -7.66 -4.66 20.94
C VAL A 31 -6.84 -5.79 20.32
N ALA A 32 -5.66 -5.45 19.83
CA ALA A 32 -4.63 -6.42 19.50
C ALA A 32 -3.95 -6.90 20.79
N ALA A 33 -4.19 -8.14 21.18
CA ALA A 33 -3.47 -8.77 22.30
C ALA A 33 -2.04 -9.14 21.89
N PRO A 34 -1.05 -9.07 22.80
CA PRO A 34 0.30 -9.55 22.54
C PRO A 34 0.32 -11.02 22.12
N ARG A 35 1.15 -11.36 21.10
CA ARG A 35 1.34 -12.71 20.59
C ARG A 35 2.81 -12.96 20.28
N ALA A 36 3.24 -14.22 20.33
CA ALA A 36 4.61 -14.62 20.04
C ALA A 36 5.05 -14.34 18.58
N ASP A 37 4.10 -14.30 17.66
CA ASP A 37 4.30 -14.02 16.22
C ASP A 37 4.30 -12.53 15.87
N ARG A 38 4.05 -11.64 16.85
CA ARG A 38 4.01 -10.19 16.67
C ARG A 38 5.08 -9.47 17.52
N TRP A 39 5.43 -8.26 17.12
CA TRP A 39 6.46 -7.45 17.81
C TRP A 39 5.95 -6.70 19.03
N HIS A 40 4.66 -6.40 19.09
CA HIS A 40 4.11 -5.60 20.19
C HIS A 40 3.93 -6.43 21.46
N THR A 41 4.31 -5.84 22.60
CA THR A 41 4.26 -6.46 23.92
C THR A 41 3.10 -5.97 24.79
N ARG A 42 2.27 -5.06 24.29
CA ARG A 42 1.15 -4.44 25.00
C ARG A 42 -0.13 -4.55 24.18
N SER A 43 -1.27 -4.70 24.87
CA SER A 43 -2.59 -4.61 24.23
C SER A 43 -2.80 -3.19 23.68
N THR A 44 -3.08 -3.07 22.39
CA THR A 44 -3.22 -1.80 21.69
C THR A 44 -4.55 -1.77 20.94
N PRO A 45 -5.36 -0.69 21.08
CA PRO A 45 -6.65 -0.57 20.40
C PRO A 45 -6.52 -0.57 18.88
N LEU A 46 -7.43 -1.28 18.19
CA LEU A 46 -7.54 -1.39 16.73
C LEU A 46 -8.58 -0.38 16.21
N LEU A 47 -8.29 0.92 16.30
CA LEU A 47 -9.23 2.00 15.99
C LEU A 47 -8.78 2.89 14.82
N GLY A 48 -7.57 2.66 14.30
CA GLY A 48 -6.99 3.51 13.26
C GLY A 48 -7.78 3.47 11.96
N GLY A 49 -8.24 2.29 11.55
CA GLY A 49 -9.06 2.12 10.37
C GLY A 49 -10.37 2.93 10.43
N SER A 50 -11.00 2.98 11.60
CA SER A 50 -12.21 3.80 11.80
C SER A 50 -11.94 5.29 11.57
N GLY A 51 -10.79 5.80 12.01
CA GLY A 51 -10.41 7.19 11.77
C GLY A 51 -10.14 7.49 10.30
N ILE A 52 -9.34 6.63 9.64
CA ILE A 52 -9.02 6.80 8.23
C ILE A 52 -10.29 6.77 7.37
N PHE A 53 -11.15 5.77 7.57
CA PHE A 53 -12.38 5.62 6.81
C PHE A 53 -13.37 6.76 7.07
N ALA A 54 -13.53 7.20 8.32
CA ALA A 54 -14.33 8.38 8.65
C ALA A 54 -13.80 9.64 7.94
N GLY A 55 -12.48 9.83 7.91
CA GLY A 55 -11.84 10.92 7.16
C GLY A 55 -12.19 10.89 5.68
N MET A 56 -12.09 9.72 5.04
CA MET A 56 -12.48 9.54 3.63
C MET A 56 -13.94 9.91 3.38
N LEU A 57 -14.85 9.43 4.23
CA LEU A 57 -16.29 9.71 4.09
C LEU A 57 -16.61 11.20 4.30
N VAL A 58 -16.00 11.85 5.29
CA VAL A 58 -16.18 13.29 5.54
C VAL A 58 -15.70 14.12 4.34
N ALA A 59 -14.51 13.83 3.82
CA ALA A 59 -13.98 14.53 2.66
C ALA A 59 -14.87 14.37 1.42
N ALA A 60 -15.28 13.13 1.13
CA ALA A 60 -16.16 12.84 0.00
C ALA A 60 -17.56 13.49 0.18
N GLY A 61 -18.14 13.39 1.38
CA GLY A 61 -19.41 14.01 1.71
C GLY A 61 -19.40 15.53 1.55
N ILE A 62 -18.35 16.21 2.02
CA ILE A 62 -18.16 17.66 1.85
C ILE A 62 -18.02 18.00 0.35
N ALA A 63 -17.20 17.26 -0.40
CA ALA A 63 -16.95 17.54 -1.81
C ALA A 63 -18.24 17.41 -2.65
N VAL A 64 -19.05 16.40 -2.38
CA VAL A 64 -20.36 16.21 -3.04
C VAL A 64 -21.36 17.26 -2.59
N ALA A 65 -21.51 17.52 -1.29
CA ALA A 65 -22.46 18.50 -0.76
C ALA A 65 -22.18 19.93 -1.22
N THR A 66 -20.91 20.27 -1.49
CA THR A 66 -20.49 21.58 -1.99
C THR A 66 -20.35 21.61 -3.52
N HIS A 67 -20.79 20.57 -4.21
CA HIS A 67 -20.73 20.44 -5.67
C HIS A 67 -19.32 20.59 -6.27
N VAL A 68 -18.27 20.29 -5.50
CA VAL A 68 -16.88 20.26 -5.99
C VAL A 68 -16.66 19.10 -6.94
N ILE A 69 -17.31 17.97 -6.65
CA ILE A 69 -17.40 16.81 -7.54
C ILE A 69 -18.86 16.32 -7.61
N PRO A 70 -19.28 15.70 -8.72
CA PRO A 70 -20.58 15.04 -8.79
C PRO A 70 -20.61 13.77 -7.94
N ALA A 71 -21.80 13.39 -7.47
CA ALA A 71 -22.03 12.06 -6.92
C ALA A 71 -22.04 11.05 -8.07
N SER A 72 -20.88 10.53 -8.44
CA SER A 72 -20.75 9.56 -9.54
C SER A 72 -20.95 8.12 -9.03
N ARG A 73 -21.23 7.21 -9.98
CA ARG A 73 -21.35 5.77 -9.67
C ARG A 73 -20.02 5.19 -9.24
N GLU A 74 -18.92 5.64 -9.87
CA GLU A 74 -17.56 5.22 -9.57
C GLU A 74 -17.15 5.60 -8.15
N LEU A 75 -17.40 6.84 -7.75
CA LEU A 75 -17.20 7.30 -6.36
C LEU A 75 -17.97 6.43 -5.38
N GLY A 76 -19.27 6.21 -5.66
CA GLY A 76 -20.13 5.36 -4.84
C GLY A 76 -19.64 3.91 -4.76
N GLY A 77 -19.15 3.36 -5.88
CA GLY A 77 -18.58 2.02 -5.96
C GLY A 77 -17.31 1.86 -5.11
N ILE A 78 -16.38 2.81 -5.23
CA ILE A 78 -15.12 2.78 -4.47
C ILE A 78 -15.39 2.94 -2.96
N LEU A 79 -16.18 3.94 -2.57
CA LEU A 79 -16.52 4.16 -1.14
C LEU A 79 -17.35 3.02 -0.57
N GLY A 80 -18.27 2.46 -1.35
CA GLY A 80 -19.07 1.30 -0.98
C GLY A 80 -18.23 0.04 -0.80
N GLY A 81 -17.28 -0.22 -1.72
CA GLY A 81 -16.31 -1.30 -1.60
C GLY A 81 -15.40 -1.14 -0.36
N CYS A 82 -14.89 0.07 -0.12
CA CYS A 82 -14.19 0.40 1.12
C CYS A 82 -15.05 0.16 2.36
N GLY A 83 -16.37 0.51 2.29
CA GLY A 83 -17.32 0.27 3.38
C GLY A 83 -17.54 -1.21 3.68
N ILE A 84 -17.69 -2.06 2.64
CA ILE A 84 -17.78 -3.52 2.80
C ILE A 84 -16.52 -4.05 3.52
N LEU A 85 -15.34 -3.63 3.09
CA LEU A 85 -14.07 -4.08 3.68
C LEU A 85 -13.83 -3.51 5.07
N PHE A 86 -14.24 -2.27 5.32
CA PHE A 86 -14.21 -1.69 6.65
C PHE A 86 -15.04 -2.52 7.64
N LEU A 87 -16.27 -2.86 7.28
CA LEU A 87 -17.17 -3.66 8.13
C LEU A 87 -16.65 -5.09 8.30
N ALA A 88 -16.21 -5.73 7.23
CA ALA A 88 -15.63 -7.07 7.29
C ALA A 88 -14.34 -7.09 8.14
N GLY A 89 -13.47 -6.10 7.96
CA GLY A 89 -12.25 -5.95 8.77
C GLY A 89 -12.53 -5.65 10.24
N LEU A 90 -13.55 -4.85 10.53
CA LEU A 90 -13.97 -4.59 11.91
C LEU A 90 -14.51 -5.86 12.59
N VAL A 91 -15.27 -6.67 11.87
CA VAL A 91 -15.72 -7.98 12.37
C VAL A 91 -14.52 -8.90 12.58
N ASP A 92 -13.54 -8.88 11.67
CA ASP A 92 -12.30 -9.66 11.81
C ASP A 92 -11.42 -9.24 12.99
N ASP A 93 -11.31 -7.94 13.23
CA ASP A 93 -10.58 -7.38 14.37
C ASP A 93 -11.16 -7.89 15.72
N VAL A 94 -12.46 -8.23 15.76
CA VAL A 94 -13.15 -8.72 16.97
C VAL A 94 -13.23 -10.25 17.01
N TYR A 95 -13.70 -10.89 15.91
CA TYR A 95 -14.10 -12.31 15.89
C TYR A 95 -13.18 -13.21 15.09
N ARG A 96 -12.19 -12.68 14.36
CA ARG A 96 -11.26 -13.44 13.50
C ARG A 96 -11.99 -14.29 12.46
N LEU A 97 -12.30 -13.68 11.35
CA LEU A 97 -12.97 -14.33 10.23
C LEU A 97 -12.11 -15.42 9.58
N PRO A 98 -12.71 -16.51 9.14
CA PRO A 98 -12.02 -17.50 8.33
C PRO A 98 -11.57 -16.87 6.98
N PRO A 99 -10.46 -17.36 6.37
CA PRO A 99 -9.91 -16.80 5.13
C PRO A 99 -10.92 -16.68 3.99
N LEU A 100 -11.82 -17.67 3.85
CA LEU A 100 -12.88 -17.66 2.82
C LEU A 100 -13.88 -16.51 3.02
N ALA A 101 -14.24 -16.17 4.25
CA ALA A 101 -15.15 -15.06 4.51
C ALA A 101 -14.51 -13.72 4.17
N LYS A 102 -13.21 -13.55 4.48
CA LYS A 102 -12.43 -12.37 4.05
C LYS A 102 -12.39 -12.27 2.53
N LEU A 103 -12.07 -13.37 1.86
CA LEU A 103 -12.01 -13.43 0.39
C LEU A 103 -13.36 -13.13 -0.24
N ALA A 104 -14.46 -13.62 0.33
CA ALA A 104 -15.81 -13.33 -0.15
C ALA A 104 -16.15 -11.84 -0.01
N ALA A 105 -15.81 -11.21 1.12
CA ALA A 105 -15.98 -9.75 1.30
C ALA A 105 -15.16 -8.95 0.29
N GLN A 106 -13.89 -9.33 0.07
CA GLN A 106 -13.01 -8.71 -0.93
C GLN A 106 -13.56 -8.88 -2.35
N GLY A 107 -14.05 -10.08 -2.69
CA GLY A 107 -14.69 -10.35 -3.98
C GLY A 107 -15.96 -9.51 -4.19
N GLY A 108 -16.80 -9.39 -3.17
CA GLY A 108 -17.99 -8.54 -3.19
C GLY A 108 -17.67 -7.05 -3.37
N ALA A 109 -16.63 -6.54 -2.67
CA ALA A 109 -16.14 -5.18 -2.84
C ALA A 109 -15.59 -4.95 -4.25
N ALA A 110 -14.80 -5.87 -4.78
CA ALA A 110 -14.26 -5.80 -6.14
C ALA A 110 -15.38 -5.83 -7.20
N ALA A 111 -16.38 -6.71 -7.03
CA ALA A 111 -17.54 -6.77 -7.93
C ALA A 111 -18.31 -5.44 -7.94
N LEU A 112 -18.49 -4.81 -6.79
CA LEU A 112 -19.17 -3.51 -6.67
C LEU A 112 -18.42 -2.41 -7.43
N VAL A 113 -17.09 -2.32 -7.28
CA VAL A 113 -16.24 -1.33 -7.98
C VAL A 113 -16.29 -1.57 -9.49
N ILE A 114 -16.14 -2.82 -9.95
CA ILE A 114 -16.20 -3.15 -11.37
C ILE A 114 -17.58 -2.85 -11.95
N TRP A 115 -18.66 -3.17 -11.22
CA TRP A 115 -20.04 -2.87 -11.62
C TRP A 115 -20.29 -1.36 -11.70
N SER A 116 -19.66 -0.55 -10.84
CA SER A 116 -19.78 0.90 -10.87
C SER A 116 -19.15 1.56 -12.10
N GLY A 117 -18.31 0.85 -12.83
CA GLY A 117 -17.65 1.34 -14.07
C GLY A 117 -16.13 1.40 -14.01
N VAL A 118 -15.54 1.22 -12.84
CA VAL A 118 -14.06 1.20 -12.68
C VAL A 118 -13.53 -0.15 -13.16
N ARG A 119 -12.90 -0.16 -14.32
CA ARG A 119 -12.38 -1.39 -14.94
C ARG A 119 -11.14 -1.12 -15.79
N VAL A 120 -10.39 -2.18 -16.06
CA VAL A 120 -9.24 -2.13 -16.97
C VAL A 120 -9.73 -1.96 -18.41
N GLN A 121 -9.34 -0.89 -19.09
CA GLN A 121 -9.72 -0.60 -20.49
C GLN A 121 -8.62 -0.90 -21.49
N ILE A 122 -7.39 -1.15 -21.04
CA ILE A 122 -6.25 -1.49 -21.91
C ILE A 122 -6.35 -2.90 -22.53
N ILE A 123 -7.24 -3.73 -21.98
CA ILE A 123 -7.47 -5.10 -22.46
C ILE A 123 -8.84 -5.16 -23.12
N SER A 124 -8.89 -5.47 -24.41
CA SER A 124 -10.13 -5.55 -25.20
C SER A 124 -11.03 -6.73 -24.78
N ASN A 125 -10.47 -7.80 -24.25
CA ASN A 125 -11.23 -8.93 -23.75
C ASN A 125 -11.81 -8.64 -22.35
N ASN A 126 -13.12 -8.48 -22.27
CA ASN A 126 -13.82 -8.12 -21.03
C ASN A 126 -13.61 -9.14 -19.89
N ILE A 127 -13.49 -10.43 -20.19
CA ILE A 127 -13.26 -11.48 -19.19
C ILE A 127 -11.85 -11.32 -18.59
N ALA A 128 -10.84 -11.17 -19.45
CA ALA A 128 -9.47 -10.97 -19.01
C ALA A 128 -9.29 -9.65 -18.25
N ALA A 129 -9.92 -8.57 -18.71
CA ALA A 129 -9.93 -7.26 -18.03
C ALA A 129 -10.55 -7.35 -16.63
N THR A 130 -11.70 -8.03 -16.51
CA THR A 130 -12.37 -8.25 -15.22
C THR A 130 -11.54 -9.13 -14.30
N ALA A 131 -10.98 -10.22 -14.80
CA ALA A 131 -10.12 -11.11 -14.02
C ALA A 131 -8.89 -10.37 -13.48
N LEU A 132 -8.23 -9.56 -14.34
CA LEU A 132 -7.10 -8.73 -13.91
C LEU A 132 -7.50 -7.71 -12.85
N ALA A 133 -8.64 -7.02 -13.01
CA ALA A 133 -9.15 -6.07 -12.02
C ALA A 133 -9.41 -6.73 -10.67
N VAL A 134 -10.04 -7.93 -10.66
CA VAL A 134 -10.29 -8.69 -9.43
C VAL A 134 -8.98 -9.10 -8.76
N VAL A 135 -8.05 -9.70 -9.51
CA VAL A 135 -6.73 -10.11 -8.99
C VAL A 135 -5.98 -8.91 -8.42
N TRP A 136 -6.00 -7.77 -9.12
CA TRP A 136 -5.36 -6.55 -8.67
C TRP A 136 -5.97 -6.01 -7.37
N LEU A 137 -7.29 -5.87 -7.30
CA LEU A 137 -7.98 -5.35 -6.10
C LEU A 137 -7.77 -6.26 -4.89
N LEU A 138 -7.92 -7.58 -5.06
CA LEU A 138 -7.68 -8.55 -4.00
C LEU A 138 -6.20 -8.57 -3.60
N GLY A 139 -5.31 -8.55 -4.58
CA GLY A 139 -3.86 -8.51 -4.37
C GLY A 139 -3.44 -7.31 -3.54
N MET A 140 -3.87 -6.11 -3.91
CA MET A 140 -3.54 -4.88 -3.18
C MET A 140 -4.17 -4.82 -1.79
N THR A 141 -5.42 -5.30 -1.65
CA THR A 141 -6.10 -5.39 -0.35
C THR A 141 -5.29 -6.28 0.62
N ASN A 142 -4.88 -7.46 0.16
CA ASN A 142 -4.09 -8.38 0.98
C ASN A 142 -2.65 -7.88 1.18
N ALA A 143 -2.05 -7.21 0.19
CA ALA A 143 -0.70 -6.67 0.32
C ALA A 143 -0.61 -5.63 1.45
N PHE A 144 -1.54 -4.68 1.50
CA PHE A 144 -1.57 -3.70 2.59
C PHE A 144 -1.94 -4.31 3.93
N ASN A 145 -2.81 -5.32 3.95
CA ASN A 145 -3.15 -6.05 5.18
C ASN A 145 -1.93 -6.79 5.76
N LEU A 146 -1.14 -7.44 4.91
CA LEU A 146 0.09 -8.12 5.32
C LEU A 146 1.22 -7.15 5.69
N LEU A 147 1.26 -5.98 5.03
CA LEU A 147 2.27 -4.95 5.25
C LEU A 147 2.04 -4.14 6.53
N ASP A 148 0.82 -4.16 7.11
CA ASP A 148 0.50 -3.53 8.41
C ASP A 148 1.09 -4.34 9.59
N ASN A 149 2.38 -4.60 9.51
CA ASN A 149 3.15 -5.41 10.44
C ASN A 149 4.12 -4.62 11.32
N MET A 150 4.32 -3.31 11.03
CA MET A 150 5.16 -2.37 11.79
C MET A 150 4.50 -1.01 11.96
N ASP A 151 4.76 -0.36 13.11
CA ASP A 151 4.24 0.97 13.43
C ASP A 151 4.56 1.99 12.33
N GLY A 152 3.52 2.55 11.70
CA GLY A 152 3.61 3.58 10.68
C GLY A 152 3.86 3.09 9.26
N LEU A 153 4.21 1.83 9.01
CA LEU A 153 4.63 1.36 7.69
C LEU A 153 3.51 1.49 6.66
N ALA A 154 2.40 0.79 6.85
CA ALA A 154 1.29 0.79 5.88
C ALA A 154 0.72 2.19 5.64
N ALA A 155 0.53 2.99 6.71
CA ALA A 155 0.02 4.36 6.59
C ALA A 155 1.00 5.30 5.88
N SER A 156 2.31 5.18 6.11
CA SER A 156 3.32 6.00 5.42
C SER A 156 3.38 5.68 3.94
N LEU A 157 3.39 4.39 3.57
CA LEU A 157 3.38 3.96 2.17
C LEU A 157 2.09 4.37 1.46
N ALA A 158 0.92 4.26 2.14
CA ALA A 158 -0.34 4.74 1.60
C ALA A 158 -0.33 6.26 1.40
N THR A 159 0.20 7.03 2.35
CA THR A 159 0.34 8.49 2.24
C THR A 159 1.17 8.87 1.02
N ILE A 160 2.34 8.23 0.84
CA ILE A 160 3.24 8.47 -0.29
C ILE A 160 2.55 8.09 -1.61
N GLY A 161 1.97 6.89 -1.68
CA GLY A 161 1.28 6.42 -2.88
C GLY A 161 0.14 7.36 -3.29
N CYS A 162 -0.69 7.77 -2.34
CA CYS A 162 -1.78 8.72 -2.57
C CYS A 162 -1.29 10.10 -2.99
N ALA A 163 -0.15 10.58 -2.46
CA ALA A 163 0.44 11.83 -2.91
C ALA A 163 0.80 11.79 -4.41
N PHE A 164 1.39 10.69 -4.88
CA PHE A 164 1.71 10.52 -6.31
C PHE A 164 0.47 10.37 -7.19
N PHE A 165 -0.56 9.63 -6.74
CA PHE A 165 -1.84 9.60 -7.47
C PHE A 165 -2.50 10.98 -7.53
N ALA A 166 -2.43 11.77 -6.45
CA ALA A 166 -2.96 13.14 -6.46
C ALA A 166 -2.17 14.06 -7.40
N ILE A 167 -0.83 13.97 -7.40
CA ILE A 167 0.01 14.73 -8.35
C ILE A 167 -0.36 14.37 -9.78
N ASP A 168 -0.47 13.08 -10.10
CA ASP A 168 -0.89 12.60 -11.43
C ASP A 168 -2.26 13.18 -11.82
N ALA A 169 -3.24 13.11 -10.90
CA ALA A 169 -4.60 13.58 -11.12
C ALA A 169 -4.75 15.13 -11.20
N PHE A 170 -3.74 15.88 -10.79
CA PHE A 170 -3.71 17.33 -10.97
C PHE A 170 -2.91 17.79 -12.18
N THR A 171 -1.93 17.00 -12.64
CA THR A 171 -0.94 17.49 -13.61
C THR A 171 -0.97 16.75 -14.94
N ILE A 172 -1.14 15.42 -14.92
CA ILE A 172 -0.93 14.59 -16.11
C ILE A 172 -2.25 14.04 -16.65
N HIS A 173 -3.07 13.47 -15.78
CA HIS A 173 -4.40 12.96 -16.11
C HIS A 173 -5.44 13.64 -15.22
N PRO A 174 -5.85 14.89 -15.54
CA PRO A 174 -6.74 15.66 -14.70
C PRO A 174 -8.05 14.93 -14.40
N ASP A 175 -8.22 14.51 -13.14
CA ASP A 175 -9.42 13.87 -12.63
C ASP A 175 -9.67 14.30 -11.18
N THR A 176 -10.75 15.03 -10.98
CA THR A 176 -11.11 15.62 -9.69
C THR A 176 -11.55 14.58 -8.66
N MET A 177 -12.17 13.48 -9.10
CA MET A 177 -12.58 12.38 -8.22
C MET A 177 -11.37 11.61 -7.70
N ILE A 178 -10.42 11.28 -8.59
CA ILE A 178 -9.17 10.61 -8.23
C ILE A 178 -8.36 11.50 -7.30
N ALA A 179 -8.20 12.78 -7.62
CA ALA A 179 -7.51 13.75 -6.77
C ALA A 179 -8.13 13.84 -5.37
N LEU A 180 -9.47 13.89 -5.29
CA LEU A 180 -10.18 13.91 -4.01
C LEU A 180 -9.92 12.66 -3.19
N LEU A 181 -10.14 11.48 -3.78
CA LEU A 181 -9.98 10.20 -3.07
C LEU A 181 -8.52 9.99 -2.62
N ALA A 182 -7.56 10.26 -3.50
CA ALA A 182 -6.14 10.16 -3.16
C ALA A 182 -5.77 11.08 -1.99
N LEU A 183 -6.17 12.35 -2.05
CA LEU A 183 -5.91 13.30 -0.95
C LEU A 183 -6.69 12.95 0.32
N ALA A 184 -7.92 12.43 0.22
CA ALA A 184 -8.70 12.03 1.38
C ALA A 184 -8.05 10.86 2.13
N VAL A 185 -7.53 9.85 1.41
CA VAL A 185 -6.74 8.76 2.00
C VAL A 185 -5.45 9.28 2.59
N CYS A 186 -4.70 10.12 1.86
CA CYS A 186 -3.46 10.75 2.30
C CYS A 186 -3.66 11.48 3.64
N PHE A 187 -4.61 12.42 3.70
CA PHE A 187 -4.90 13.21 4.90
C PHE A 187 -5.51 12.36 6.02
N GLY A 188 -6.31 11.33 5.70
CA GLY A 188 -6.79 10.35 6.67
C GLY A 188 -5.65 9.60 7.36
N CYS A 189 -4.66 9.15 6.57
CA CYS A 189 -3.44 8.51 7.08
C CYS A 189 -2.59 9.48 7.91
N LEU A 190 -2.42 10.73 7.46
CA LEU A 190 -1.71 11.77 8.22
C LEU A 190 -2.40 12.06 9.56
N GLY A 191 -3.75 11.99 9.63
CA GLY A 191 -4.50 12.08 10.87
C GLY A 191 -4.31 10.88 11.81
N PHE A 192 -4.05 9.69 11.27
CA PHE A 192 -3.79 8.46 12.04
C PHE A 192 -2.34 8.37 12.55
N LEU A 193 -1.35 8.77 11.73
CA LEU A 193 0.08 8.60 12.03
C LEU A 193 0.52 9.13 13.41
N PRO A 194 0.03 10.25 13.98
CA PRO A 194 0.39 10.71 15.33
C PRO A 194 0.05 9.71 16.44
N TYR A 195 -0.90 8.81 16.22
CA TYR A 195 -1.27 7.75 17.18
C TYR A 195 -0.46 6.48 16.97
N ASN A 196 -0.01 6.20 15.75
CA ASN A 196 0.66 4.96 15.37
C ASN A 196 2.18 5.12 15.25
N LEU A 197 2.69 6.06 14.44
CA LEU A 197 4.13 6.32 14.28
C LEU A 197 4.64 7.32 15.32
N ARG A 198 4.96 6.84 16.51
CA ARG A 198 5.45 7.66 17.62
C ARG A 198 6.96 7.51 17.78
N LEU A 199 7.71 8.60 17.59
CA LEU A 199 9.18 8.58 17.54
C LEU A 199 9.85 8.00 18.80
N ARG A 200 9.32 8.30 19.99
CA ARG A 200 9.95 7.92 21.28
C ARG A 200 9.12 6.96 22.13
N ARG A 201 7.97 6.51 21.64
CA ARG A 201 7.03 5.64 22.37
C ARG A 201 6.43 4.62 21.41
N PRO A 202 5.97 3.46 21.87
CA PRO A 202 5.22 2.53 21.02
C PRO A 202 3.90 3.15 20.55
N ALA A 203 3.31 2.59 19.48
CA ALA A 203 2.00 3.01 18.99
C ALA A 203 0.96 3.01 20.11
N SER A 204 0.04 3.97 20.07
CA SER A 204 -1.09 4.07 21.00
C SER A 204 -2.40 3.56 20.40
N VAL A 205 -2.44 3.40 19.07
CA VAL A 205 -3.54 2.86 18.29
C VAL A 205 -2.93 2.12 17.09
N PHE A 206 -3.43 0.93 16.80
CA PHE A 206 -3.13 0.20 15.56
C PHE A 206 -4.24 0.44 14.54
N MET A 207 -3.90 0.20 13.27
CA MET A 207 -4.82 0.37 12.17
C MET A 207 -5.93 -0.68 12.20
N GLY A 208 -5.58 -1.93 12.40
CA GLY A 208 -6.46 -3.09 12.33
C GLY A 208 -6.76 -3.54 10.90
N ASP A 209 -7.38 -4.71 10.78
CA ASP A 209 -7.79 -5.27 9.49
C ASP A 209 -8.85 -4.37 8.81
N SER A 210 -9.66 -3.68 9.62
CA SER A 210 -10.62 -2.66 9.15
C SER A 210 -9.96 -1.49 8.41
N GLY A 211 -8.73 -1.11 8.77
CA GLY A 211 -8.03 -0.01 8.12
C GLY A 211 -7.12 -0.47 6.98
N SER A 212 -6.32 -1.50 7.21
CA SER A 212 -5.34 -1.99 6.24
C SER A 212 -5.99 -2.52 4.95
N GLN A 213 -7.13 -3.23 5.06
CA GLN A 213 -7.90 -3.66 3.89
C GLN A 213 -8.51 -2.48 3.13
N VAL A 214 -9.04 -1.48 3.84
CA VAL A 214 -9.55 -0.25 3.21
C VAL A 214 -8.44 0.49 2.46
N LEU A 215 -7.25 0.62 3.03
CA LEU A 215 -6.12 1.27 2.36
C LEU A 215 -5.71 0.54 1.09
N GLY A 216 -5.50 -0.78 1.18
CA GLY A 216 -5.13 -1.59 0.01
C GLY A 216 -6.16 -1.53 -1.10
N PHE A 217 -7.43 -1.60 -0.75
CA PHE A 217 -8.52 -1.53 -1.71
C PHE A 217 -8.68 -0.14 -2.34
N ALA A 218 -8.58 0.93 -1.55
CA ALA A 218 -8.64 2.30 -2.04
C ALA A 218 -7.49 2.60 -3.00
N LEU A 219 -6.25 2.23 -2.63
CA LEU A 219 -5.07 2.41 -3.49
C LEU A 219 -5.15 1.53 -4.74
N GLY A 220 -5.63 0.30 -4.62
CA GLY A 220 -5.89 -0.57 -5.76
C GLY A 220 -6.94 0.03 -6.71
N SER A 221 -8.03 0.58 -6.17
CA SER A 221 -9.08 1.25 -6.94
C SER A 221 -8.58 2.53 -7.61
N LEU A 222 -7.75 3.33 -6.92
CA LEU A 222 -7.09 4.50 -7.52
C LEU A 222 -6.18 4.09 -8.67
N GLY A 223 -5.39 3.04 -8.52
CA GLY A 223 -4.54 2.51 -9.58
C GLY A 223 -5.33 2.07 -10.81
N LEU A 224 -6.47 1.38 -10.62
CA LEU A 224 -7.37 1.02 -11.71
C LEU A 224 -7.97 2.24 -12.39
N ALA A 225 -8.50 3.19 -11.61
CA ALA A 225 -9.22 4.35 -12.12
C ALA A 225 -8.29 5.35 -12.82
N SER A 226 -7.06 5.57 -12.33
CA SER A 226 -6.16 6.61 -12.83
C SER A 226 -5.48 6.25 -14.14
N SER A 227 -4.96 5.04 -14.28
CA SER A 227 -4.01 4.73 -15.34
C SER A 227 -4.53 3.72 -16.35
N TRP A 228 -5.36 2.80 -15.91
CA TRP A 228 -5.80 1.69 -16.74
C TRP A 228 -7.15 1.92 -17.42
N THR A 229 -7.75 3.09 -17.21
CA THR A 229 -8.98 3.52 -17.87
C THR A 229 -8.73 4.41 -19.09
N VAL A 230 -7.51 4.90 -19.30
CA VAL A 230 -7.19 5.80 -20.42
C VAL A 230 -6.81 4.99 -21.65
N ALA A 231 -7.68 4.98 -22.66
CA ALA A 231 -7.39 4.36 -23.95
C ALA A 231 -6.25 5.12 -24.65
N GLY A 232 -5.24 4.38 -25.14
CA GLY A 232 -4.06 4.97 -25.79
C GLY A 232 -2.97 5.45 -24.84
N SER A 233 -3.01 5.03 -23.59
CA SER A 233 -1.99 5.37 -22.60
C SER A 233 -0.59 4.87 -22.97
N THR A 234 0.42 5.69 -22.71
CA THR A 234 1.82 5.32 -22.88
C THR A 234 2.24 4.25 -21.85
N VAL A 235 3.35 3.53 -22.11
CA VAL A 235 3.93 2.59 -21.14
C VAL A 235 4.15 3.26 -19.77
N ALA A 236 4.56 4.53 -19.74
CA ALA A 236 4.74 5.30 -18.52
C ALA A 236 3.46 5.38 -17.68
N THR A 237 2.30 5.56 -18.31
CA THR A 237 1.00 5.62 -17.63
C THR A 237 0.63 4.27 -17.02
N LEU A 238 0.88 3.16 -17.71
CA LEU A 238 0.60 1.80 -17.22
C LEU A 238 1.47 1.42 -16.02
N VAL A 239 2.67 1.96 -15.97
CA VAL A 239 3.67 1.63 -14.94
C VAL A 239 3.45 2.44 -13.65
N LEU A 240 2.76 3.59 -13.70
CA LEU A 240 2.54 4.44 -12.53
C LEU A 240 2.03 3.67 -11.30
N PRO A 241 0.89 2.93 -11.35
CA PRO A 241 0.40 2.22 -10.18
C PRO A 241 1.38 1.16 -9.70
N LEU A 242 2.10 0.49 -10.61
CA LEU A 242 3.06 -0.56 -10.28
C LEU A 242 4.27 0.00 -9.54
N LEU A 243 4.81 1.15 -9.96
CA LEU A 243 5.95 1.80 -9.30
C LEU A 243 5.56 2.45 -7.97
N VAL A 244 4.44 3.16 -7.95
CA VAL A 244 3.94 3.82 -6.73
C VAL A 244 3.61 2.81 -5.63
N LEU A 245 3.11 1.63 -6.00
CA LEU A 245 2.73 0.55 -5.10
C LEU A 245 3.76 -0.60 -5.10
N ALA A 246 4.98 -0.36 -5.60
CA ALA A 246 5.97 -1.41 -5.76
C ALA A 246 6.42 -2.04 -4.43
N VAL A 247 6.50 -1.27 -3.35
CA VAL A 247 6.91 -1.80 -2.04
C VAL A 247 5.91 -2.84 -1.51
N PRO A 248 4.59 -2.57 -1.42
CA PRO A 248 3.62 -3.59 -1.04
C PRO A 248 3.57 -4.78 -2.01
N ILE A 249 3.72 -4.56 -3.32
CA ILE A 249 3.76 -5.63 -4.31
C ILE A 249 5.00 -6.52 -4.09
N LEU A 250 6.17 -5.92 -3.92
CA LEU A 250 7.42 -6.64 -3.67
C LEU A 250 7.35 -7.46 -2.39
N ASP A 251 6.88 -6.86 -1.28
CA ASP A 251 6.78 -7.54 0.01
C ASP A 251 5.89 -8.78 -0.07
N THR A 252 4.68 -8.63 -0.62
CA THR A 252 3.72 -9.73 -0.74
C THR A 252 4.22 -10.81 -1.70
N SER A 253 4.81 -10.41 -2.83
CA SER A 253 5.38 -11.36 -3.80
C SER A 253 6.55 -12.14 -3.20
N LEU A 254 7.48 -11.45 -2.52
CA LEU A 254 8.62 -12.07 -1.85
C LEU A 254 8.18 -13.11 -0.82
N VAL A 255 7.28 -12.73 0.08
CA VAL A 255 6.77 -13.64 1.12
C VAL A 255 6.04 -14.84 0.51
N THR A 256 5.22 -14.60 -0.50
CA THR A 256 4.47 -15.66 -1.20
C THR A 256 5.41 -16.65 -1.88
N ILE A 257 6.37 -16.16 -2.67
CA ILE A 257 7.33 -17.00 -3.40
C ILE A 257 8.19 -17.82 -2.41
N VAL A 258 8.76 -17.17 -1.38
CA VAL A 258 9.59 -17.86 -0.39
C VAL A 258 8.79 -18.95 0.33
N ARG A 259 7.56 -18.68 0.75
CA ARG A 259 6.71 -19.68 1.41
C ARG A 259 6.35 -20.86 0.49
N LEU A 260 6.04 -20.59 -0.78
CA LEU A 260 5.78 -21.65 -1.76
C LEU A 260 7.01 -22.54 -1.98
N LEU A 261 8.21 -21.93 -2.10
CA LEU A 261 9.47 -22.68 -2.26
C LEU A 261 9.82 -23.52 -1.02
N GLU A 262 9.43 -23.04 0.17
CA GLU A 262 9.64 -23.77 1.44
C GLU A 262 8.50 -24.74 1.77
N GLY A 263 7.48 -24.86 0.93
CA GLY A 263 6.30 -25.70 1.19
C GLY A 263 5.44 -25.23 2.36
N ARG A 264 5.51 -23.96 2.73
CA ARG A 264 4.75 -23.36 3.83
C ARG A 264 3.44 -22.73 3.35
N PRO A 265 2.36 -22.77 4.18
CA PRO A 265 1.11 -22.12 3.85
C PRO A 265 1.28 -20.60 3.66
N VAL A 266 0.80 -20.06 2.53
CA VAL A 266 0.87 -18.62 2.22
C VAL A 266 0.03 -17.80 3.20
N THR A 267 -1.06 -18.37 3.71
CA THR A 267 -2.00 -17.71 4.61
C THR A 267 -1.54 -17.63 6.07
N GLN A 268 -0.42 -18.28 6.41
CA GLN A 268 0.10 -18.28 7.78
C GLN A 268 0.78 -16.94 8.09
N GLY A 269 0.46 -16.32 9.22
CA GLY A 269 1.19 -15.16 9.73
C GLY A 269 2.68 -15.47 9.99
N GLY A 270 3.56 -14.51 9.81
CA GLY A 270 5.00 -14.73 10.01
C GLY A 270 5.80 -13.42 10.09
N ARG A 271 7.08 -13.56 10.46
CA ARG A 271 8.06 -12.46 10.52
C ARG A 271 9.03 -12.52 9.35
N ASP A 272 8.55 -12.85 8.17
CA ASP A 272 9.31 -13.06 6.94
C ASP A 272 9.10 -11.96 5.88
N HIS A 273 8.39 -10.90 6.26
CA HIS A 273 8.17 -9.70 5.46
C HIS A 273 9.45 -8.89 5.25
N THR A 274 9.51 -8.11 4.17
CA THR A 274 10.61 -7.21 3.83
C THR A 274 11.05 -6.35 5.02
N SER A 275 10.10 -5.77 5.74
CA SER A 275 10.33 -4.95 6.92
C SER A 275 11.05 -5.72 8.04
N HIS A 276 10.64 -6.97 8.31
CA HIS A 276 11.26 -7.82 9.33
C HIS A 276 12.65 -8.28 8.91
N ARG A 277 12.85 -8.60 7.62
CA ARG A 277 14.18 -8.96 7.09
C ARG A 277 15.19 -7.83 7.25
N LEU A 278 14.78 -6.58 7.02
CA LEU A 278 15.61 -5.41 7.26
C LEU A 278 16.00 -5.25 8.75
N VAL A 279 15.10 -5.63 9.67
CA VAL A 279 15.43 -5.63 11.11
C VAL A 279 16.41 -6.76 11.44
N TYR A 280 16.29 -7.94 10.84
CA TYR A 280 17.29 -9.01 11.00
C TYR A 280 18.67 -8.61 10.47
N GLU A 281 18.74 -7.73 9.47
CA GLU A 281 19.97 -7.12 8.98
C GLU A 281 20.53 -5.99 9.89
N GLY A 282 19.91 -5.73 11.03
CA GLY A 282 20.39 -4.79 12.06
C GLY A 282 19.79 -3.39 12.02
N LEU A 283 18.76 -3.15 11.20
CA LEU A 283 18.02 -1.89 11.26
C LEU A 283 17.06 -1.91 12.46
N SER A 284 16.82 -0.72 13.06
CA SER A 284 15.66 -0.58 13.97
C SER A 284 14.37 -0.50 13.16
N ASP A 285 13.23 -0.89 13.77
CA ASP A 285 11.90 -0.86 13.14
C ASP A 285 11.63 0.46 12.42
N LYS A 286 11.93 1.59 13.09
CA LYS A 286 11.73 2.94 12.52
C LYS A 286 12.64 3.23 11.33
N ARG A 287 13.88 2.74 11.35
CA ARG A 287 14.80 2.88 10.20
C ARG A 287 14.34 2.04 9.03
N ALA A 288 13.79 0.85 9.27
CA ALA A 288 13.20 0.02 8.23
C ALA A 288 11.99 0.72 7.58
N VAL A 289 11.11 1.32 8.38
CA VAL A 289 9.97 2.12 7.88
C VAL A 289 10.44 3.31 7.06
N VAL A 290 11.44 4.08 7.54
CA VAL A 290 11.99 5.23 6.80
C VAL A 290 12.64 4.79 5.49
N LEU A 291 13.40 3.70 5.50
CA LEU A 291 14.01 3.15 4.29
C LEU A 291 12.98 2.75 3.24
N LEU A 292 11.98 1.95 3.62
CA LEU A 292 10.92 1.50 2.72
C LEU A 292 10.07 2.67 2.20
N SER A 293 9.80 3.67 3.06
CA SER A 293 9.14 4.91 2.65
C SER A 293 9.99 5.71 1.66
N GLY A 294 11.30 5.78 1.87
CA GLY A 294 12.25 6.41 0.95
C GLY A 294 12.30 5.70 -0.41
N VAL A 295 12.31 4.36 -0.42
CA VAL A 295 12.22 3.55 -1.64
C VAL A 295 10.91 3.82 -2.39
N SER A 296 9.78 3.81 -1.68
CA SER A 296 8.47 4.12 -2.28
C SER A 296 8.44 5.53 -2.88
N ALA A 297 8.96 6.54 -2.18
CA ALA A 297 9.05 7.91 -2.68
C ALA A 297 9.96 8.01 -3.93
N ALA A 298 11.12 7.36 -3.92
CA ALA A 298 12.02 7.33 -5.07
C ALA A 298 11.37 6.68 -6.29
N LEU A 299 10.64 5.56 -6.12
CA LEU A 299 9.93 4.88 -7.20
C LEU A 299 8.77 5.75 -7.75
N GLY A 300 8.04 6.44 -6.88
CA GLY A 300 7.02 7.40 -7.28
C GLY A 300 7.60 8.57 -8.09
N LEU A 301 8.74 9.13 -7.65
CA LEU A 301 9.47 10.17 -8.40
C LEU A 301 9.94 9.65 -9.77
N THR A 302 10.46 8.43 -9.82
CA THR A 302 10.87 7.78 -11.07
C THR A 302 9.68 7.65 -12.03
N SER A 303 8.51 7.29 -11.53
CA SER A 303 7.28 7.21 -12.34
C SER A 303 6.88 8.57 -12.94
N LEU A 304 6.98 9.65 -12.16
CA LEU A 304 6.73 10.99 -12.67
C LEU A 304 7.79 11.42 -13.70
N ALA A 305 9.06 11.10 -13.45
CA ALA A 305 10.15 11.43 -14.38
C ALA A 305 9.94 10.78 -15.76
N TYR A 306 9.51 9.54 -15.82
CA TYR A 306 9.21 8.87 -17.10
C TYR A 306 8.12 9.57 -17.90
N LYS A 307 7.13 10.14 -17.23
CA LYS A 307 6.07 10.91 -17.89
C LYS A 307 6.55 12.26 -18.42
N VAL A 308 7.42 12.95 -17.69
CA VAL A 308 7.98 14.25 -18.09
C VAL A 308 8.93 14.11 -19.27
N LEU A 309 9.67 13.01 -19.34
CA LEU A 309 10.62 12.78 -20.44
C LEU A 309 9.94 12.45 -21.77
N ASP A 310 8.72 11.94 -21.74
CA ASP A 310 7.85 11.59 -22.90
C ASP A 310 8.57 10.82 -24.04
N ASP A 311 9.64 10.08 -23.69
CA ASP A 311 10.37 9.22 -24.61
C ASP A 311 10.14 7.76 -24.25
N THR A 312 9.50 7.03 -25.17
CA THR A 312 9.13 5.62 -24.94
C THR A 312 10.36 4.74 -24.71
N ARG A 313 11.49 5.00 -25.36
CA ARG A 313 12.71 4.19 -25.22
C ARG A 313 13.34 4.40 -23.87
N ILE A 314 13.49 5.67 -23.44
CA ILE A 314 14.01 6.01 -22.10
C ILE A 314 13.09 5.45 -21.03
N THR A 315 11.78 5.54 -21.22
CA THR A 315 10.79 4.98 -20.27
C THR A 315 10.92 3.47 -20.17
N LEU A 316 10.97 2.74 -21.29
CA LEU A 316 11.12 1.27 -21.28
C LEU A 316 12.43 0.85 -20.62
N LEU A 317 13.53 1.49 -20.98
CA LEU A 317 14.83 1.21 -20.37
C LEU A 317 14.82 1.46 -18.87
N GLY A 318 14.30 2.61 -18.45
CA GLY A 318 14.19 2.98 -17.05
C GLY A 318 13.30 2.03 -16.25
N VAL A 319 12.17 1.58 -16.82
CA VAL A 319 11.28 0.58 -16.22
C VAL A 319 12.02 -0.75 -16.04
N LEU A 320 12.76 -1.20 -17.06
CA LEU A 320 13.56 -2.43 -16.96
C LEU A 320 14.64 -2.35 -15.88
N ILE A 321 15.35 -1.21 -15.79
CA ILE A 321 16.34 -0.97 -14.72
C ILE A 321 15.69 -1.02 -13.34
N THR A 322 14.57 -0.30 -13.18
CA THR A 322 13.87 -0.24 -11.91
C THR A 322 13.37 -1.63 -11.50
N PHE A 323 12.85 -2.40 -12.46
CA PHE A 323 12.38 -3.76 -12.21
C PHE A 323 13.54 -4.71 -11.86
N ALA A 324 14.67 -4.62 -12.57
CA ALA A 324 15.88 -5.38 -12.25
C ALA A 324 16.42 -5.04 -10.85
N PHE A 325 16.43 -3.75 -10.48
CA PHE A 325 16.77 -3.32 -9.13
C PHE A 325 15.83 -3.90 -8.07
N LEU A 326 14.52 -3.88 -8.30
CA LEU A 326 13.53 -4.45 -7.38
C LEU A 326 13.67 -5.96 -7.24
N LEU A 327 13.92 -6.67 -8.34
CA LEU A 327 14.20 -8.11 -8.33
C LEU A 327 15.48 -8.42 -7.55
N GLN A 328 16.56 -7.65 -7.76
CA GLN A 328 17.80 -7.82 -7.03
C GLN A 328 17.64 -7.50 -5.53
N PHE A 329 16.93 -6.44 -5.21
CA PHE A 329 16.61 -6.11 -3.83
C PHE A 329 15.77 -7.20 -3.15
N GLY A 330 14.76 -7.72 -3.85
CA GLY A 330 13.94 -8.84 -3.39
C GLY A 330 14.76 -10.13 -3.20
N SER A 331 15.65 -10.47 -4.15
CA SER A 331 16.55 -11.62 -4.07
C SER A 331 17.50 -11.49 -2.88
N TYR A 332 18.12 -10.31 -2.69
CA TYR A 332 18.94 -10.03 -1.53
C TYR A 332 18.17 -10.27 -0.22
N LEU A 333 16.97 -9.73 -0.10
CA LEU A 333 16.15 -9.92 1.09
C LEU A 333 15.69 -11.37 1.26
N ALA A 334 15.49 -12.14 0.18
CA ALA A 334 15.14 -13.56 0.25
C ALA A 334 16.24 -14.39 0.92
N ASP A 335 17.50 -14.03 0.69
CA ASP A 335 18.66 -14.72 1.26
C ASP A 335 18.91 -14.40 2.75
N VAL A 336 18.20 -13.41 3.32
CA VAL A 336 18.30 -13.05 4.74
C VAL A 336 17.71 -14.13 5.61
N ASN A 337 18.57 -14.93 6.25
CA ASN A 337 18.17 -15.96 7.18
C ASN A 337 17.70 -15.36 8.52
N ARG A 338 16.72 -15.99 9.16
CA ARG A 338 16.35 -15.64 10.54
C ARG A 338 17.53 -15.98 11.46
N PRO A 339 18.03 -15.02 12.28
CA PRO A 339 19.06 -15.35 13.24
C PRO A 339 18.54 -16.42 14.21
N ALA A 340 19.34 -17.43 14.50
CA ALA A 340 19.09 -18.33 15.62
C ALA A 340 19.02 -17.49 16.90
N ALA A 341 18.22 -17.90 17.87
CA ALA A 341 17.91 -17.11 19.07
C ALA A 341 19.14 -16.64 19.90
N SER A 342 20.34 -17.10 19.55
CA SER A 342 21.60 -16.80 20.24
C SER A 342 22.58 -15.91 19.44
N ASP A 343 22.34 -15.65 18.14
CA ASP A 343 23.30 -14.90 17.33
C ASP A 343 22.89 -13.42 17.21
N ARG A 344 23.83 -12.53 17.49
CA ARG A 344 23.66 -11.10 17.20
C ARG A 344 23.62 -10.92 15.69
N ALA A 345 22.55 -10.31 15.16
CA ALA A 345 22.45 -9.97 13.75
C ALA A 345 23.66 -9.16 13.29
N PRO A 346 24.26 -9.48 12.12
CA PRO A 346 25.35 -8.69 11.56
C PRO A 346 24.88 -7.25 11.31
N SER A 347 25.79 -6.29 11.34
CA SER A 347 25.47 -4.90 10.99
C SER A 347 24.97 -4.84 9.54
N PHE A 348 23.92 -4.04 9.27
CA PHE A 348 23.40 -3.80 7.91
C PHE A 348 24.50 -3.46 6.90
N LEU A 349 25.48 -2.63 7.30
CA LEU A 349 26.64 -2.29 6.47
C LEU A 349 27.55 -3.49 6.19
N ALA A 350 27.72 -4.39 7.14
CA ALA A 350 28.53 -5.60 6.95
C ALA A 350 27.86 -6.56 5.96
N SER A 351 26.54 -6.73 6.05
CA SER A 351 25.75 -7.53 5.11
C SER A 351 25.80 -6.96 3.69
N LEU A 352 25.66 -5.64 3.55
CA LEU A 352 25.77 -4.94 2.26
C LEU A 352 27.17 -5.12 1.62
N LEU A 353 28.22 -5.12 2.43
CA LEU A 353 29.61 -5.37 1.97
C LEU A 353 29.84 -6.82 1.55
N VAL A 354 29.22 -7.78 2.20
CA VAL A 354 29.28 -9.20 1.80
C VAL A 354 28.64 -9.42 0.44
N HIS A 355 27.51 -8.74 0.17
CA HIS A 355 26.77 -8.87 -1.09
C HIS A 355 27.22 -7.89 -2.20
N ARG A 356 28.24 -7.03 -1.93
CA ARG A 356 28.76 -6.05 -2.90
C ARG A 356 29.13 -6.68 -4.25
N ARG A 357 29.62 -7.92 -4.26
CA ARG A 357 30.02 -8.62 -5.48
C ARG A 357 28.82 -8.91 -6.38
N ARG A 358 27.70 -9.38 -5.82
CA ARG A 358 26.44 -9.58 -6.58
C ARG A 358 25.85 -8.26 -7.09
N LEU A 359 25.90 -7.19 -6.28
CA LEU A 359 25.45 -5.86 -6.73
C LEU A 359 26.30 -5.34 -7.89
N VAL A 360 27.64 -5.50 -7.82
CA VAL A 360 28.55 -5.12 -8.91
C VAL A 360 28.29 -5.97 -10.16
N GLU A 361 28.12 -7.28 -10.02
CA GLU A 361 27.80 -8.20 -11.14
C GLU A 361 26.51 -7.75 -11.85
N VAL A 362 25.44 -7.44 -11.13
CA VAL A 362 24.18 -6.96 -11.73
C VAL A 362 24.36 -5.61 -12.42
N VAL A 363 25.09 -4.67 -11.83
CA VAL A 363 25.37 -3.38 -12.47
C VAL A 363 26.20 -3.56 -13.74
N VAL A 364 27.21 -4.45 -13.71
CA VAL A 364 28.05 -4.75 -14.87
C VAL A 364 27.24 -5.45 -15.96
N ASP A 365 26.46 -6.47 -15.63
CA ASP A 365 25.58 -7.16 -16.58
C ASP A 365 24.57 -6.20 -17.21
N PHE A 366 24.01 -5.31 -16.40
CA PHE A 366 23.12 -4.27 -16.87
C PHE A 366 23.82 -3.30 -17.85
N LEU A 367 25.02 -2.81 -17.53
CA LEU A 367 25.81 -1.93 -18.41
C LEU A 367 26.18 -2.65 -19.72
N LEU A 368 26.55 -3.93 -19.66
CA LEU A 368 26.88 -4.74 -20.83
C LEU A 368 25.64 -4.96 -21.73
N ILE A 369 24.49 -5.28 -21.13
CA ILE A 369 23.22 -5.42 -21.88
C ILE A 369 22.85 -4.06 -22.51
N SER A 370 22.92 -2.97 -21.75
CA SER A 370 22.62 -1.63 -22.29
C SER A 370 23.55 -1.23 -23.42
N ALA A 371 24.85 -1.53 -23.32
CA ALA A 371 25.83 -1.27 -24.37
C ALA A 371 25.65 -2.15 -25.61
N SER A 372 24.99 -3.31 -25.50
CA SER A 372 24.73 -4.19 -26.65
C SER A 372 23.53 -3.74 -27.51
N PHE A 373 22.75 -2.77 -27.01
CA PHE A 373 21.59 -2.19 -27.72
C PHE A 373 21.82 -0.77 -28.26
N THR A 374 23.03 -0.20 -28.03
CA THR A 374 23.49 1.05 -28.67
C THR A 374 24.34 0.74 -29.89
#